data_93e897d6fd91d8e29041243218540dc6
#
_entry.id   93e897d6fd91d8e29041243218540dc6
#
_cell.length_a   1.000
_cell.length_b   1.000
_cell.length_c   1.000
_cell.angle_alpha   90.00
_cell.angle_beta   90.00
_cell.angle_gamma   90.00
#
_symmetry.space_group_name_H-M   'P 1'
#
loop_
_entity.id
_entity.type
_entity.pdbx_description
1 polymer ?
#
loop_
_entity_poly.entity_id
_entity_poly.type
_entity_poly.pdbx_seq_one_letter_code
_entity_poly.pdbx_strand_id
1 'polypeptide(L)'
;MSKILKVNKPSDYSAWVGQTDPHELISVINYSEVSPVRHSLNSYGVYGLFLQGEGMERELVYGTGKYDYSKGTLICVAPGQIGGLEDDGEFVNLTGWAVLFHPDILQGTGLEKDIKSFSFFDYRINEALHMTSEERDVMIALMRQLENELRFPSDSMQNRIVVGFLNLLLRYAQRFYNRQFETRTIQNNDILSRFEKLLKDYFEKDRQLTDGVPTVQYCSEQLCMSPSYLSDVIKRTTGETANRYIKSYVIQLAKNRLVSGMNSSEVAYSLGFEYPQHFSRSFKKMTGLTPSEYCDRRLKDR
;
A
#
# COMPACT_ATOMS: atom_id res chain seq x y z
N MET A 1 -29.19 3.76 5.90
CA MET A 1 -27.74 3.92 6.15
C MET A 1 -27.21 2.57 6.57
N SER A 2 -26.36 1.94 5.80
CA SER A 2 -25.70 0.68 6.17
C SER A 2 -24.87 0.91 7.43
N LYS A 3 -25.05 0.08 8.45
CA LYS A 3 -24.38 0.19 9.74
C LYS A 3 -22.94 -0.29 9.54
N ILE A 4 -21.95 0.61 9.66
CA ILE A 4 -20.54 0.22 9.62
C ILE A 4 -20.21 -0.58 10.88
N LEU A 5 -19.69 -1.80 10.72
CA LEU A 5 -19.17 -2.62 11.81
C LEU A 5 -17.84 -2.01 12.32
N LYS A 6 -17.78 -1.68 13.59
CA LYS A 6 -16.55 -1.20 14.24
C LYS A 6 -15.76 -2.40 14.76
N VAL A 7 -14.60 -2.66 14.18
CA VAL A 7 -13.69 -3.75 14.56
C VAL A 7 -12.54 -3.14 15.37
N ASN A 8 -12.79 -2.80 16.62
CA ASN A 8 -11.77 -2.22 17.51
C ASN A 8 -10.90 -3.30 18.16
N LYS A 9 -11.45 -4.51 18.30
CA LYS A 9 -10.75 -5.71 18.79
C LYS A 9 -10.96 -6.85 17.79
N PRO A 10 -10.06 -7.86 17.73
CA PRO A 10 -10.26 -9.03 16.88
C PRO A 10 -11.60 -9.72 17.14
N SER A 11 -12.02 -9.81 18.41
CA SER A 11 -13.29 -10.40 18.83
C SER A 11 -14.55 -9.72 18.27
N ASP A 12 -14.49 -8.44 17.88
CA ASP A 12 -15.62 -7.77 17.23
C ASP A 12 -15.96 -8.40 15.88
N TYR A 13 -14.89 -8.77 15.13
CA TYR A 13 -15.04 -9.43 13.84
C TYR A 13 -15.42 -10.91 14.01
N SER A 14 -14.80 -11.62 14.96
CA SER A 14 -15.11 -13.02 15.25
C SER A 14 -16.57 -13.19 15.69
N ALA A 15 -17.07 -12.31 16.53
CA ALA A 15 -18.48 -12.31 16.93
C ALA A 15 -19.42 -12.07 15.73
N TRP A 16 -19.03 -11.20 14.80
CA TRP A 16 -19.81 -10.96 13.58
C TRP A 16 -19.91 -12.22 12.70
N VAL A 17 -18.84 -13.01 12.58
CA VAL A 17 -18.85 -14.28 11.86
C VAL A 17 -19.37 -15.47 12.71
N GLY A 18 -19.80 -15.23 13.95
CA GLY A 18 -20.36 -16.26 14.83
C GLY A 18 -19.31 -17.15 15.50
N GLN A 19 -18.06 -16.69 15.61
CA GLN A 19 -16.99 -17.41 16.33
C GLN A 19 -16.62 -16.73 17.65
N THR A 20 -15.96 -17.49 18.53
CA THR A 20 -15.44 -17.01 19.82
C THR A 20 -13.93 -17.17 19.82
N ASP A 21 -13.22 -16.10 20.16
CA ASP A 21 -11.76 -16.11 20.20
C ASP A 21 -11.24 -16.69 21.52
N PRO A 22 -10.23 -17.56 21.47
CA PRO A 22 -9.52 -18.02 22.65
C PRO A 22 -8.51 -16.99 23.19
N HIS A 23 -8.16 -15.96 22.43
CA HIS A 23 -7.15 -14.97 22.78
C HIS A 23 -7.66 -13.54 22.58
N GLU A 24 -7.36 -12.63 23.52
CA GLU A 24 -7.91 -11.27 23.56
C GLU A 24 -7.41 -10.35 22.42
N LEU A 25 -6.13 -10.50 22.01
CA LEU A 25 -5.46 -9.60 21.09
C LEU A 25 -5.29 -10.15 19.67
N ILE A 26 -5.70 -11.39 19.42
CA ILE A 26 -5.59 -12.01 18.10
C ILE A 26 -6.74 -12.98 17.85
N SER A 27 -7.21 -13.02 16.62
CA SER A 27 -8.19 -13.98 16.12
C SER A 27 -7.67 -14.63 14.85
N VAL A 28 -7.90 -15.94 14.72
CA VAL A 28 -7.69 -16.70 13.50
C VAL A 28 -9.00 -17.36 13.12
N ILE A 29 -9.46 -17.10 11.91
CA ILE A 29 -10.78 -17.54 11.44
C ILE A 29 -10.58 -18.43 10.21
N ASN A 30 -11.09 -19.64 10.31
CA ASN A 30 -11.28 -20.54 9.18
C ASN A 30 -12.72 -20.40 8.67
N TYR A 31 -12.89 -19.76 7.52
CA TYR A 31 -14.23 -19.49 6.99
C TYR A 31 -15.01 -20.77 6.60
N SER A 32 -14.35 -21.91 6.44
CA SER A 32 -15.06 -23.17 6.21
C SER A 32 -15.87 -23.65 7.46
N GLU A 33 -15.59 -23.08 8.63
CA GLU A 33 -16.26 -23.40 9.90
C GLU A 33 -17.30 -22.31 10.28
N VAL A 34 -17.48 -21.31 9.43
CA VAL A 34 -18.38 -20.17 9.66
C VAL A 34 -19.67 -20.34 8.88
N SER A 35 -20.80 -20.04 9.53
CA SER A 35 -22.11 -19.95 8.86
C SER A 35 -22.15 -18.76 7.89
N PRO A 36 -23.06 -18.80 6.89
CA PRO A 36 -23.22 -17.67 5.98
C PRO A 36 -23.48 -16.37 6.73
N VAL A 37 -22.80 -15.30 6.34
CA VAL A 37 -22.89 -13.96 6.93
C VAL A 37 -23.41 -12.95 5.91
N ARG A 38 -23.96 -11.83 6.38
CA ARG A 38 -24.31 -10.70 5.53
C ARG A 38 -23.07 -9.87 5.23
N HIS A 39 -23.06 -9.20 4.09
CA HIS A 39 -22.00 -8.21 3.81
C HIS A 39 -21.95 -7.12 4.88
N SER A 40 -20.76 -6.58 5.14
CA SER A 40 -20.57 -5.47 6.07
C SER A 40 -19.41 -4.58 5.62
N LEU A 41 -19.61 -3.27 5.72
CA LEU A 41 -18.53 -2.32 5.74
C LEU A 41 -17.93 -2.31 7.15
N ASN A 42 -16.62 -2.46 7.24
CA ASN A 42 -15.89 -2.58 8.50
C ASN A 42 -14.93 -1.41 8.66
N SER A 43 -14.94 -0.77 9.82
CA SER A 43 -13.92 0.20 10.23
C SER A 43 -12.94 -0.52 11.16
N TYR A 44 -11.70 -0.67 10.72
CA TYR A 44 -10.71 -1.47 11.42
C TYR A 44 -9.88 -0.63 12.39
N GLY A 45 -9.85 -1.01 13.68
CA GLY A 45 -8.88 -0.59 14.70
C GLY A 45 -7.75 -1.60 14.88
N VAL A 46 -7.72 -2.65 14.07
CA VAL A 46 -6.82 -3.80 14.12
C VAL A 46 -6.13 -4.01 12.77
N TYR A 47 -5.01 -4.72 12.76
CA TYR A 47 -4.46 -5.28 11.53
C TYR A 47 -5.23 -6.53 11.13
N GLY A 48 -5.38 -6.75 9.82
CA GLY A 48 -6.04 -7.93 9.27
C GLY A 48 -5.34 -8.47 8.03
N LEU A 49 -5.24 -9.79 7.94
CA LEU A 49 -4.81 -10.55 6.78
C LEU A 49 -5.98 -11.43 6.36
N PHE A 50 -6.58 -11.15 5.22
CA PHE A 50 -7.74 -11.87 4.69
C PHE A 50 -7.30 -12.66 3.45
N LEU A 51 -7.13 -13.96 3.62
CA LEU A 51 -6.85 -14.89 2.54
C LEU A 51 -8.16 -15.44 2.02
N GLN A 52 -8.55 -15.00 0.84
CA GLN A 52 -9.76 -15.47 0.17
C GLN A 52 -9.53 -16.84 -0.48
N GLY A 53 -10.48 -17.73 -0.32
CA GLY A 53 -10.51 -19.04 -0.98
C GLY A 53 -10.99 -18.96 -2.42
N GLU A 54 -10.94 -20.10 -3.12
CA GLU A 54 -11.47 -20.22 -4.49
C GLU A 54 -13.01 -20.16 -4.47
N GLY A 55 -13.59 -19.62 -5.55
CA GLY A 55 -15.05 -19.63 -5.75
C GLY A 55 -15.82 -18.41 -5.27
N MET A 56 -15.17 -17.38 -4.77
CA MET A 56 -15.82 -16.07 -4.59
C MET A 56 -15.85 -15.29 -5.92
N GLU A 57 -16.65 -15.74 -6.85
CA GLU A 57 -16.87 -15.07 -8.16
C GLU A 57 -17.80 -13.86 -8.06
N ARG A 58 -17.61 -12.99 -7.06
CA ARG A 58 -18.27 -11.68 -7.08
C ARG A 58 -17.23 -10.59 -7.37
N GLU A 59 -17.47 -9.87 -8.46
CA GLU A 59 -16.77 -8.64 -8.79
C GLU A 59 -16.97 -7.66 -7.62
N LEU A 60 -15.97 -7.55 -6.74
CA LEU A 60 -15.88 -6.43 -5.83
C LEU A 60 -15.63 -5.18 -6.68
N VAL A 61 -16.70 -4.45 -6.97
CA VAL A 61 -16.60 -3.16 -7.65
C VAL A 61 -16.11 -2.14 -6.65
N TYR A 62 -14.79 -1.91 -6.64
CA TYR A 62 -14.19 -0.79 -5.94
C TYR A 62 -13.43 0.06 -6.99
N GLY A 63 -14.02 1.17 -7.42
CA GLY A 63 -13.50 2.00 -8.50
C GLY A 63 -13.71 1.36 -9.88
N THR A 64 -12.97 1.80 -10.88
CA THR A 64 -13.17 1.46 -12.31
C THR A 64 -12.49 0.16 -12.77
N GLY A 65 -12.00 -0.70 -11.87
CA GLY A 65 -11.27 -1.93 -12.19
C GLY A 65 -12.07 -3.20 -11.87
N LYS A 66 -12.17 -4.12 -12.85
CA LYS A 66 -12.66 -5.49 -12.65
C LYS A 66 -11.56 -6.35 -12.04
N TYR A 67 -11.89 -7.13 -10.99
CA TYR A 67 -10.94 -7.98 -10.28
C TYR A 67 -11.26 -9.46 -10.49
N ASP A 68 -10.22 -10.20 -10.88
CA ASP A 68 -10.25 -11.67 -10.89
C ASP A 68 -9.78 -12.18 -9.51
N TYR A 69 -10.75 -12.48 -8.63
CA TYR A 69 -10.50 -13.10 -7.32
C TYR A 69 -10.32 -14.62 -7.39
N SER A 70 -10.32 -15.20 -8.58
CA SER A 70 -10.42 -16.65 -8.79
C SER A 70 -9.22 -17.48 -8.31
N LYS A 71 -8.14 -16.85 -7.81
CA LYS A 71 -6.85 -17.55 -7.58
C LYS A 71 -6.21 -17.33 -6.21
N GLY A 72 -6.99 -17.18 -5.14
CA GLY A 72 -6.41 -16.99 -3.81
C GLY A 72 -5.76 -15.62 -3.64
N THR A 73 -6.57 -14.65 -3.21
CA THR A 73 -6.14 -13.27 -3.00
C THR A 73 -5.90 -13.02 -1.52
N LEU A 74 -4.77 -12.38 -1.17
CA LEU A 74 -4.51 -11.87 0.17
C LEU A 74 -4.77 -10.37 0.20
N ILE A 75 -5.71 -9.96 1.06
CA ILE A 75 -6.00 -8.56 1.37
C ILE A 75 -5.44 -8.25 2.76
N CYS A 76 -4.69 -7.17 2.87
CA CYS A 76 -4.14 -6.70 4.14
C CYS A 76 -4.80 -5.37 4.51
N VAL A 77 -5.21 -5.24 5.77
CA VAL A 77 -5.78 -3.99 6.31
C VAL A 77 -5.02 -3.55 7.56
N ALA A 78 -4.95 -2.23 7.75
CA ALA A 78 -4.33 -1.61 8.92
C ALA A 78 -5.37 -0.84 9.76
N PRO A 79 -5.06 -0.53 11.04
CA PRO A 79 -5.88 0.35 11.85
C PRO A 79 -6.16 1.69 11.17
N GLY A 80 -7.42 2.15 11.23
CA GLY A 80 -7.89 3.38 10.61
C GLY A 80 -8.48 3.20 9.20
N GLN A 81 -8.37 2.03 8.60
CA GLN A 81 -8.94 1.77 7.28
C GLN A 81 -10.41 1.33 7.35
N ILE A 82 -11.13 1.59 6.25
CA ILE A 82 -12.48 1.08 6.03
C ILE A 82 -12.42 0.12 4.85
N GLY A 83 -12.97 -1.08 5.02
CA GLY A 83 -13.00 -2.10 3.97
C GLY A 83 -14.20 -3.03 4.14
N GLY A 84 -14.46 -3.84 3.11
CA GLY A 84 -15.61 -4.73 3.06
C GLY A 84 -16.59 -4.33 1.95
N LEU A 85 -17.81 -4.88 2.00
CA LEU A 85 -18.88 -4.59 1.07
C LEU A 85 -20.08 -4.03 1.80
N GLU A 86 -20.83 -3.15 1.14
CA GLU A 86 -22.13 -2.72 1.66
C GLU A 86 -23.09 -3.91 1.76
N ASP A 87 -23.87 -3.92 2.84
CA ASP A 87 -24.89 -4.94 3.06
C ASP A 87 -26.01 -4.78 2.02
N ASP A 88 -26.09 -5.72 1.11
CA ASP A 88 -27.14 -5.82 0.07
C ASP A 88 -28.35 -6.67 0.50
N GLY A 89 -28.32 -7.21 1.72
CA GLY A 89 -29.34 -8.07 2.29
C GLY A 89 -29.13 -9.56 2.03
N GLU A 90 -28.17 -9.93 1.20
CA GLU A 90 -27.86 -11.31 0.86
C GLU A 90 -26.88 -11.95 1.85
N PHE A 91 -27.05 -13.26 2.09
CA PHE A 91 -26.09 -14.05 2.84
C PHE A 91 -25.04 -14.63 1.91
N VAL A 92 -23.78 -14.57 2.34
CA VAL A 92 -22.65 -15.10 1.58
C VAL A 92 -21.89 -16.14 2.38
N ASN A 93 -21.46 -17.18 1.69
CA ASN A 93 -20.51 -18.14 2.22
C ASN A 93 -19.09 -17.58 2.00
N LEU A 94 -18.46 -17.19 3.09
CA LEU A 94 -17.04 -16.81 3.05
C LEU A 94 -16.19 -18.07 2.89
N THR A 95 -15.09 -17.96 2.16
CA THR A 95 -14.11 -19.06 1.99
C THR A 95 -12.71 -18.56 2.25
N GLY A 96 -11.83 -19.44 2.73
CA GLY A 96 -10.45 -19.11 3.04
C GLY A 96 -10.20 -18.85 4.53
N TRP A 97 -9.31 -17.93 4.84
CA TRP A 97 -8.84 -17.68 6.21
C TRP A 97 -8.69 -16.20 6.50
N ALA A 98 -8.84 -15.83 7.78
CA ALA A 98 -8.47 -14.49 8.24
C ALA A 98 -7.64 -14.57 9.53
N VAL A 99 -6.69 -13.63 9.66
CA VAL A 99 -5.96 -13.34 10.90
C VAL A 99 -6.14 -11.88 11.21
N LEU A 100 -6.74 -11.57 12.35
CA LEU A 100 -6.86 -10.20 12.85
C LEU A 100 -6.07 -10.09 14.15
N PHE A 101 -5.32 -9.00 14.32
CA PHE A 101 -4.55 -8.78 15.55
C PHE A 101 -4.52 -7.32 15.96
N HIS A 102 -4.65 -7.09 17.26
CA HIS A 102 -4.57 -5.75 17.83
C HIS A 102 -3.09 -5.27 17.87
N PRO A 103 -2.81 -3.98 17.61
CA PRO A 103 -1.44 -3.46 17.69
C PRO A 103 -0.70 -3.78 18.99
N ASP A 104 -1.41 -3.86 20.12
CA ASP A 104 -0.82 -4.10 21.44
C ASP A 104 -0.10 -5.45 21.56
N ILE A 105 -0.46 -6.46 20.74
CA ILE A 105 0.23 -7.76 20.74
C ILE A 105 1.70 -7.63 20.30
N LEU A 106 2.02 -6.55 19.59
CA LEU A 106 3.37 -6.28 19.08
C LEU A 106 4.25 -5.54 20.07
N GLN A 107 3.69 -4.97 21.15
CA GLN A 107 4.41 -4.11 22.09
C GLN A 107 5.65 -4.81 22.68
N GLY A 108 6.77 -4.12 22.68
CA GLY A 108 8.05 -4.63 23.17
C GLY A 108 8.72 -5.67 22.29
N THR A 109 8.18 -5.97 21.09
CA THR A 109 8.76 -6.92 20.15
C THR A 109 9.47 -6.22 18.99
N GLY A 110 10.35 -6.93 18.27
CA GLY A 110 10.96 -6.40 17.04
C GLY A 110 9.94 -6.04 15.96
N LEU A 111 8.83 -6.78 15.91
CA LEU A 111 7.78 -6.58 14.92
C LEU A 111 7.02 -5.25 15.12
N GLU A 112 6.99 -4.69 16.33
CA GLU A 112 6.40 -3.37 16.60
C GLU A 112 7.03 -2.25 15.74
N LYS A 113 8.34 -2.31 15.51
CA LYS A 113 9.06 -1.37 14.63
C LYS A 113 8.91 -1.73 13.16
N ASP A 114 8.98 -3.02 12.86
CA ASP A 114 8.98 -3.54 11.50
C ASP A 114 7.62 -3.43 10.82
N ILE A 115 6.50 -3.45 11.56
CA ILE A 115 5.14 -3.44 11.00
C ILE A 115 4.91 -2.26 10.06
N LYS A 116 5.48 -1.10 10.36
CA LYS A 116 5.38 0.12 9.55
C LYS A 116 6.17 0.06 8.24
N SER A 117 7.05 -0.92 8.08
CA SER A 117 7.84 -1.12 6.86
C SER A 117 7.10 -1.95 5.80
N PHE A 118 5.99 -2.59 6.17
CA PHE A 118 5.17 -3.37 5.26
C PHE A 118 4.20 -2.46 4.51
N SER A 119 4.62 -1.92 3.37
CA SER A 119 3.86 -0.98 2.53
C SER A 119 2.50 -1.52 2.05
N PHE A 120 2.35 -2.84 1.97
CA PHE A 120 1.11 -3.48 1.50
C PHE A 120 -0.09 -3.27 2.44
N PHE A 121 0.10 -2.82 3.67
CA PHE A 121 -1.00 -2.39 4.52
C PHE A 121 -1.64 -1.06 4.07
N ASP A 122 -0.92 -0.27 3.28
CA ASP A 122 -1.44 0.98 2.70
C ASP A 122 -1.98 0.78 1.29
N TYR A 123 -1.97 -0.45 0.76
CA TYR A 123 -2.47 -0.73 -0.59
C TYR A 123 -3.99 -0.73 -0.62
N ARG A 124 -4.54 -0.39 -1.78
CA ARG A 124 -5.98 -0.54 -2.02
C ARG A 124 -6.33 -2.01 -2.26
N ILE A 125 -7.60 -2.36 -2.06
CA ILE A 125 -8.09 -3.74 -2.31
C ILE A 125 -7.75 -4.22 -3.73
N ASN A 126 -7.77 -3.31 -4.70
CA ASN A 126 -7.41 -3.58 -6.08
C ASN A 126 -5.91 -3.80 -6.33
N GLU A 127 -5.10 -3.57 -5.35
CA GLU A 127 -3.66 -3.81 -5.36
C GLU A 127 -3.31 -5.05 -4.52
N ALA A 128 -4.31 -5.89 -4.23
CA ALA A 128 -4.17 -7.09 -3.42
C ALA A 128 -3.18 -8.09 -4.03
N LEU A 129 -2.63 -8.93 -3.17
CA LEU A 129 -1.70 -9.99 -3.59
C LEU A 129 -2.46 -11.16 -4.21
N HIS A 130 -2.14 -11.49 -5.45
CA HIS A 130 -2.58 -12.72 -6.11
C HIS A 130 -1.51 -13.79 -5.93
N MET A 131 -1.83 -14.83 -5.19
CA MET A 131 -0.91 -15.92 -4.85
C MET A 131 -1.01 -17.07 -5.82
N THR A 132 0.10 -17.81 -6.00
CA THR A 132 0.07 -19.13 -6.59
C THR A 132 -0.55 -20.14 -5.62
N SER A 133 -0.86 -21.35 -6.09
CA SER A 133 -1.35 -22.44 -5.22
C SER A 133 -0.36 -22.76 -4.10
N GLU A 134 0.92 -22.84 -4.43
CA GLU A 134 1.98 -23.15 -3.46
C GLU A 134 2.13 -22.05 -2.41
N GLU A 135 2.05 -20.76 -2.83
CA GLU A 135 2.11 -19.63 -1.92
C GLU A 135 0.91 -19.60 -0.97
N ARG A 136 -0.28 -19.90 -1.50
CA ARG A 136 -1.50 -20.03 -0.72
C ARG A 136 -1.39 -21.14 0.32
N ASP A 137 -0.89 -22.32 -0.09
CA ASP A 137 -0.74 -23.47 0.81
C ASP A 137 0.22 -23.16 1.98
N VAL A 138 1.30 -22.42 1.72
CA VAL A 138 2.20 -21.92 2.76
C VAL A 138 1.46 -21.02 3.75
N MET A 139 0.68 -20.05 3.26
CA MET A 139 -0.07 -19.14 4.14
C MET A 139 -1.12 -19.89 4.97
N ILE A 140 -1.88 -20.81 4.36
CA ILE A 140 -2.87 -21.63 5.06
C ILE A 140 -2.20 -22.48 6.14
N ALA A 141 -1.08 -23.11 5.84
CA ALA A 141 -0.35 -23.93 6.82
C ALA A 141 0.07 -23.09 8.04
N LEU A 142 0.57 -21.88 7.84
CA LEU A 142 0.97 -20.98 8.92
C LEU A 142 -0.25 -20.49 9.72
N MET A 143 -1.36 -20.12 9.06
CA MET A 143 -2.58 -19.67 9.74
C MET A 143 -3.18 -20.80 10.58
N ARG A 144 -3.18 -22.02 10.06
CA ARG A 144 -3.63 -23.23 10.80
C ARG A 144 -2.76 -23.53 12.01
N GLN A 145 -1.43 -23.41 11.89
CA GLN A 145 -0.53 -23.61 13.03
C GLN A 145 -0.72 -22.52 14.09
N LEU A 146 -0.93 -21.27 13.68
CA LEU A 146 -1.25 -20.17 14.58
C LEU A 146 -2.59 -20.42 15.30
N GLU A 147 -3.61 -20.89 14.60
CA GLU A 147 -4.89 -21.27 15.20
C GLU A 147 -4.70 -22.38 16.26
N ASN A 148 -3.91 -23.41 15.94
CA ASN A 148 -3.62 -24.50 16.89
C ASN A 148 -2.89 -23.97 18.12
N GLU A 149 -1.92 -23.05 17.96
CA GLU A 149 -1.21 -22.42 19.08
C GLU A 149 -2.16 -21.70 20.03
N LEU A 150 -3.16 -21.00 19.50
CA LEU A 150 -4.14 -20.28 20.32
C LEU A 150 -5.08 -21.20 21.12
N ARG A 151 -5.18 -22.48 20.74
CA ARG A 151 -5.98 -23.50 21.46
C ARG A 151 -5.24 -24.10 22.67
N PHE A 152 -3.92 -23.92 22.77
CA PHE A 152 -3.18 -24.35 23.94
C PHE A 152 -3.46 -23.43 25.14
N PRO A 153 -3.38 -23.96 26.37
CA PRO A 153 -3.43 -23.10 27.57
C PRO A 153 -2.37 -22.01 27.51
N SER A 154 -2.75 -20.80 27.85
CA SER A 154 -1.82 -19.66 27.82
C SER A 154 -0.68 -19.84 28.79
N ASP A 155 0.56 -19.63 28.30
CA ASP A 155 1.78 -19.67 29.10
C ASP A 155 2.71 -18.47 28.77
N SER A 156 3.87 -18.42 29.41
CA SER A 156 4.83 -17.31 29.23
C SER A 156 5.49 -17.26 27.83
N MET A 157 5.38 -18.32 27.02
CA MET A 157 5.95 -18.42 25.68
C MET A 157 4.94 -18.13 24.57
N GLN A 158 3.65 -18.29 24.84
CA GLN A 158 2.58 -18.19 23.83
C GLN A 158 2.66 -16.88 23.02
N ASN A 159 2.80 -15.73 23.70
CA ASN A 159 2.88 -14.45 22.99
C ASN A 159 4.11 -14.37 22.04
N ARG A 160 5.24 -14.94 22.43
CA ARG A 160 6.46 -14.97 21.58
C ARG A 160 6.24 -15.87 20.36
N ILE A 161 5.57 -17.00 20.53
CA ILE A 161 5.24 -17.94 19.44
C ILE A 161 4.25 -17.28 18.48
N VAL A 162 3.18 -16.68 19.00
CA VAL A 162 2.17 -15.95 18.22
C VAL A 162 2.81 -14.83 17.39
N VAL A 163 3.63 -13.98 18.01
CA VAL A 163 4.35 -12.91 17.30
C VAL A 163 5.34 -13.48 16.26
N GLY A 164 5.93 -14.65 16.54
CA GLY A 164 6.76 -15.39 15.59
C GLY A 164 5.99 -15.79 14.33
N PHE A 165 4.77 -16.33 14.48
CA PHE A 165 3.88 -16.66 13.37
C PHE A 165 3.43 -15.41 12.61
N LEU A 166 3.05 -14.34 13.29
CA LEU A 166 2.69 -13.06 12.66
C LEU A 166 3.84 -12.52 11.82
N ASN A 167 5.06 -12.50 12.38
CA ASN A 167 6.25 -12.07 11.62
C ASN A 167 6.47 -12.93 10.37
N LEU A 168 6.32 -14.25 10.49
CA LEU A 168 6.52 -15.16 9.36
C LEU A 168 5.44 -14.94 8.27
N LEU A 169 4.18 -14.81 8.64
CA LEU A 169 3.08 -14.49 7.72
C LEU A 169 3.33 -13.18 6.96
N LEU A 170 3.75 -12.13 7.66
CA LEU A 170 4.03 -10.82 7.05
C LEU A 170 5.25 -10.86 6.12
N ARG A 171 6.32 -11.60 6.50
CA ARG A 171 7.50 -11.79 5.64
C ARG A 171 7.17 -12.59 4.38
N TYR A 172 6.34 -13.62 4.47
CA TYR A 172 5.87 -14.34 3.29
C TYR A 172 4.98 -13.46 2.40
N ALA A 173 4.05 -12.70 2.97
CA ALA A 173 3.26 -11.75 2.21
C ALA A 173 4.15 -10.77 1.44
N GLN A 174 5.16 -10.18 2.09
CA GLN A 174 6.13 -9.30 1.44
C GLN A 174 6.91 -9.99 0.31
N ARG A 175 7.36 -11.24 0.55
CA ARG A 175 8.05 -12.05 -0.48
C ARG A 175 7.17 -12.27 -1.69
N PHE A 176 5.90 -12.60 -1.50
CA PHE A 176 4.95 -12.88 -2.57
C PHE A 176 4.56 -11.61 -3.33
N TYR A 177 4.40 -10.46 -2.65
CA TYR A 177 4.29 -9.17 -3.32
C TYR A 177 5.51 -8.85 -4.17
N ASN A 178 6.72 -9.14 -3.68
CA ASN A 178 7.95 -8.96 -4.46
C ASN A 178 7.92 -9.76 -5.75
N ARG A 179 7.58 -11.06 -5.68
CA ARG A 179 7.38 -11.92 -6.86
C ARG A 179 6.31 -11.34 -7.80
N GLN A 180 5.17 -10.87 -7.25
CA GLN A 180 4.09 -10.30 -8.06
C GLN A 180 4.56 -9.07 -8.84
N PHE A 181 5.33 -8.19 -8.25
CA PHE A 181 5.92 -7.04 -8.95
C PHE A 181 6.91 -7.47 -10.04
N GLU A 182 7.73 -8.49 -9.78
CA GLU A 182 8.68 -9.02 -10.77
C GLU A 182 7.97 -9.64 -11.97
N THR A 183 6.91 -10.38 -11.74
CA THR A 183 6.16 -11.06 -12.81
C THR A 183 5.23 -10.13 -13.61
N ARG A 184 4.91 -8.95 -13.10
CA ARG A 184 4.06 -7.93 -13.74
C ARG A 184 4.86 -6.83 -14.43
N THR A 185 6.00 -7.14 -15.02
CA THR A 185 6.90 -6.14 -15.64
C THR A 185 6.20 -5.31 -16.72
N ILE A 186 5.35 -5.91 -17.56
CA ILE A 186 4.60 -5.18 -18.61
C ILE A 186 3.65 -4.18 -17.99
N GLN A 187 2.86 -4.58 -16.98
CA GLN A 187 1.94 -3.70 -16.27
C GLN A 187 2.67 -2.59 -15.51
N ASN A 188 3.81 -2.91 -14.91
CA ASN A 188 4.64 -1.93 -14.20
C ASN A 188 5.21 -0.88 -15.15
N ASN A 189 5.65 -1.27 -16.36
CA ASN A 189 6.12 -0.36 -17.39
C ASN A 189 4.98 0.52 -17.94
N ASP A 190 3.76 -0.02 -18.08
CA ASP A 190 2.58 0.78 -18.43
C ASP A 190 2.29 1.83 -17.35
N ILE A 191 2.34 1.46 -16.06
CA ILE A 191 2.18 2.39 -14.95
C ILE A 191 3.25 3.49 -14.99
N LEU A 192 4.52 3.15 -15.22
CA LEU A 192 5.59 4.13 -15.37
C LEU A 192 5.31 5.07 -16.54
N SER A 193 4.94 4.55 -17.70
CA SER A 193 4.64 5.37 -18.89
C SER A 193 3.47 6.33 -18.63
N ARG A 194 2.40 5.88 -17.95
CA ARG A 194 1.27 6.72 -17.56
C ARG A 194 1.67 7.78 -16.53
N PHE A 195 2.54 7.43 -15.59
CA PHE A 195 3.08 8.36 -14.60
C PHE A 195 3.93 9.46 -15.24
N GLU A 196 4.81 9.09 -16.19
CA GLU A 196 5.61 10.05 -16.96
C GLU A 196 4.75 10.99 -17.80
N LYS A 197 3.75 10.43 -18.48
CA LYS A 197 2.77 11.22 -19.23
C LYS A 197 2.01 12.18 -18.33
N LEU A 198 1.58 11.73 -17.16
CA LEU A 198 0.89 12.58 -16.16
C LEU A 198 1.77 13.75 -15.72
N LEU A 199 3.06 13.52 -15.44
CA LEU A 199 3.99 14.58 -15.08
C LEU A 199 4.18 15.57 -16.24
N LYS A 200 4.34 15.07 -17.46
CA LYS A 200 4.44 15.90 -18.67
C LYS A 200 3.20 16.78 -18.84
N ASP A 201 2.01 16.18 -18.84
CA ASP A 201 0.73 16.88 -18.99
C ASP A 201 0.50 17.93 -17.87
N TYR A 202 0.99 17.66 -16.65
CA TYR A 202 0.88 18.58 -15.52
C TYR A 202 1.60 19.90 -15.78
N PHE A 203 2.84 19.83 -16.28
CA PHE A 203 3.66 21.02 -16.58
C PHE A 203 3.30 21.68 -17.91
N GLU A 204 2.84 20.91 -18.92
CA GLU A 204 2.36 21.47 -20.19
C GLU A 204 1.04 22.24 -20.04
N LYS A 205 0.21 21.88 -19.06
CA LYS A 205 -1.05 22.57 -18.75
C LYS A 205 -0.90 23.64 -17.66
N ASP A 206 0.34 23.98 -17.30
CA ASP A 206 0.68 24.99 -16.30
C ASP A 206 0.03 24.81 -14.93
N ARG A 207 -0.36 23.57 -14.59
CA ARG A 207 -0.98 23.26 -13.28
C ARG A 207 -0.08 23.60 -12.10
N GLN A 208 1.24 23.48 -12.26
CA GLN A 208 2.20 23.85 -11.21
C GLN A 208 2.10 25.32 -10.77
N LEU A 209 1.55 26.19 -11.60
CA LEU A 209 1.39 27.60 -11.23
C LEU A 209 0.28 27.82 -10.20
N THR A 210 -0.68 26.92 -10.14
CA THR A 210 -1.82 26.94 -9.19
C THR A 210 -1.62 25.97 -8.03
N ASP A 211 -1.20 24.73 -8.34
CA ASP A 211 -1.21 23.60 -7.42
C ASP A 211 0.20 23.29 -6.85
N GLY A 212 1.23 24.04 -7.33
CA GLY A 212 2.62 23.84 -6.92
C GLY A 212 3.25 22.60 -7.56
N VAL A 213 4.37 22.13 -7.00
CA VAL A 213 5.07 20.92 -7.47
C VAL A 213 4.18 19.71 -7.22
N PRO A 214 3.96 18.80 -8.24
CA PRO A 214 3.10 17.65 -8.05
C PRO A 214 3.61 16.71 -6.95
N THR A 215 2.68 16.20 -6.15
CA THR A 215 2.96 15.25 -5.06
C THR A 215 2.71 13.82 -5.50
N VAL A 216 3.29 12.85 -4.78
CA VAL A 216 2.99 11.42 -5.00
C VAL A 216 1.50 11.15 -4.76
N GLN A 217 0.89 11.82 -3.77
CA GLN A 217 -0.54 11.73 -3.48
C GLN A 217 -1.37 12.12 -4.71
N TYR A 218 -1.13 13.32 -5.27
CA TYR A 218 -1.80 13.77 -6.48
C TYR A 218 -1.64 12.77 -7.63
N CYS A 219 -0.40 12.33 -7.90
CA CYS A 219 -0.14 11.40 -9.01
C CYS A 219 -0.85 10.05 -8.81
N SER A 220 -0.86 9.53 -7.59
CA SER A 220 -1.52 8.26 -7.29
C SER A 220 -3.05 8.35 -7.45
N GLU A 221 -3.66 9.46 -7.04
CA GLU A 221 -5.09 9.72 -7.23
C GLU A 221 -5.47 9.76 -8.71
N GLN A 222 -4.68 10.47 -9.53
CA GLN A 222 -4.90 10.54 -10.98
C GLN A 222 -4.72 9.19 -11.68
N LEU A 223 -3.88 8.31 -11.14
CA LEU A 223 -3.65 6.96 -11.65
C LEU A 223 -4.57 5.90 -11.03
N CYS A 224 -5.48 6.31 -10.11
CA CYS A 224 -6.38 5.42 -9.37
C CYS A 224 -5.64 4.35 -8.54
N MET A 225 -4.51 4.72 -7.92
CA MET A 225 -3.65 3.86 -7.11
C MET A 225 -3.47 4.41 -5.71
N SER A 226 -2.97 3.58 -4.78
CA SER A 226 -2.45 4.06 -3.50
C SER A 226 -1.06 4.70 -3.68
N PRO A 227 -0.70 5.72 -2.87
CA PRO A 227 0.63 6.33 -2.91
C PRO A 227 1.76 5.33 -2.66
N SER A 228 1.54 4.39 -1.74
CA SER A 228 2.52 3.35 -1.40
C SER A 228 2.73 2.38 -2.55
N TYR A 229 1.65 1.90 -3.20
CA TYR A 229 1.75 1.02 -4.36
C TYR A 229 2.44 1.69 -5.54
N LEU A 230 2.03 2.94 -5.89
CA LEU A 230 2.70 3.71 -6.94
C LEU A 230 4.20 3.87 -6.64
N SER A 231 4.56 4.21 -5.40
CA SER A 231 5.96 4.37 -4.99
C SER A 231 6.75 3.08 -5.13
N ASP A 232 6.17 1.93 -4.79
CA ASP A 232 6.83 0.64 -4.90
C ASP A 232 6.99 0.19 -6.36
N VAL A 233 5.98 0.41 -7.21
CA VAL A 233 6.09 0.17 -8.66
C VAL A 233 7.22 1.01 -9.27
N ILE A 234 7.19 2.34 -9.05
CA ILE A 234 8.21 3.25 -9.61
C ILE A 234 9.61 2.88 -9.11
N LYS A 235 9.76 2.60 -7.81
CA LYS A 235 11.05 2.21 -7.22
C LYS A 235 11.60 0.92 -7.82
N ARG A 236 10.75 -0.06 -8.08
CA ARG A 236 11.18 -1.34 -8.67
C ARG A 236 11.54 -1.20 -10.14
N THR A 237 10.81 -0.36 -10.87
CA THR A 237 11.04 -0.17 -12.31
C THR A 237 12.23 0.74 -12.59
N THR A 238 12.45 1.78 -11.76
CA THR A 238 13.47 2.82 -12.03
C THR A 238 14.64 2.83 -11.02
N GLY A 239 14.53 2.11 -9.90
CA GLY A 239 15.48 2.17 -8.78
C GLY A 239 15.28 3.38 -7.87
N GLU A 240 14.37 4.31 -8.19
CA GLU A 240 14.10 5.53 -7.43
C GLU A 240 12.67 5.56 -6.88
N THR A 241 12.47 6.10 -5.67
CA THR A 241 11.12 6.32 -5.13
C THR A 241 10.34 7.32 -6.01
N ALA A 242 8.99 7.22 -6.06
CA ALA A 242 8.17 8.14 -6.85
C ALA A 242 8.43 9.63 -6.50
N ASN A 243 8.63 9.95 -5.22
CA ASN A 243 8.98 11.31 -4.79
C ASN A 243 10.33 11.76 -5.37
N ARG A 244 11.33 10.89 -5.39
CA ARG A 244 12.63 11.22 -5.97
C ARG A 244 12.54 11.38 -7.48
N TYR A 245 11.76 10.53 -8.14
CA TYR A 245 11.51 10.61 -9.58
C TYR A 245 10.86 11.95 -9.97
N ILE A 246 9.80 12.37 -9.26
CA ILE A 246 9.15 13.68 -9.46
C ILE A 246 10.19 14.81 -9.32
N LYS A 247 11.01 14.78 -8.26
CA LYS A 247 12.07 15.79 -8.06
C LYS A 247 13.09 15.78 -9.18
N SER A 248 13.53 14.60 -9.62
CA SER A 248 14.47 14.47 -10.77
C SER A 248 13.87 15.09 -12.03
N TYR A 249 12.60 14.82 -12.31
CA TYR A 249 11.88 15.39 -13.45
C TYR A 249 11.82 16.93 -13.38
N VAL A 250 11.43 17.49 -12.24
CA VAL A 250 11.36 18.95 -12.00
C VAL A 250 12.74 19.61 -12.17
N ILE A 251 13.80 18.97 -11.64
CA ILE A 251 15.16 19.48 -11.79
C ILE A 251 15.64 19.44 -13.25
N GLN A 252 15.21 18.45 -14.01
CA GLN A 252 15.54 18.41 -15.45
C GLN A 252 14.86 19.55 -16.21
N LEU A 253 13.59 19.86 -15.91
CA LEU A 253 12.89 21.05 -16.43
C LEU A 253 13.60 22.34 -16.01
N ALA A 254 14.04 22.41 -14.75
CA ALA A 254 14.79 23.58 -14.25
C ALA A 254 16.09 23.80 -15.03
N LYS A 255 16.86 22.74 -15.27
CA LYS A 255 18.10 22.84 -16.08
C LYS A 255 17.83 23.41 -17.47
N ASN A 256 16.76 22.95 -18.12
CA ASN A 256 16.39 23.43 -19.46
C ASN A 256 16.03 24.92 -19.43
N ARG A 257 15.24 25.38 -18.45
CA ARG A 257 14.83 26.79 -18.29
C ARG A 257 16.00 27.70 -17.92
N LEU A 258 16.91 27.25 -17.06
CA LEU A 258 18.14 27.97 -16.73
C LEU A 258 19.02 28.17 -17.96
N VAL A 259 19.19 27.14 -18.78
CA VAL A 259 19.99 27.22 -20.03
C VAL A 259 19.32 28.11 -21.07
N SER A 260 17.99 28.27 -21.07
CA SER A 260 17.29 29.21 -21.97
C SER A 260 17.37 30.68 -21.49
N GLY A 261 18.05 30.96 -20.38
CA GLY A 261 18.34 32.32 -19.92
C GLY A 261 17.42 32.86 -18.82
N MET A 262 16.51 32.05 -18.29
CA MET A 262 15.69 32.44 -17.14
C MET A 262 16.55 32.53 -15.88
N ASN A 263 16.31 33.52 -15.04
CA ASN A 263 16.98 33.60 -13.74
C ASN A 263 16.42 32.60 -12.73
N SER A 264 17.17 32.32 -11.66
CA SER A 264 16.84 31.29 -10.66
C SER A 264 15.46 31.49 -10.01
N SER A 265 15.04 32.74 -9.76
CA SER A 265 13.75 33.03 -9.14
C SER A 265 12.59 32.83 -10.12
N GLU A 266 12.76 33.24 -11.37
CA GLU A 266 11.80 32.99 -12.46
C GLU A 266 11.60 31.49 -12.66
N VAL A 267 12.68 30.71 -12.71
CA VAL A 267 12.62 29.25 -12.83
C VAL A 267 11.88 28.64 -11.64
N ALA A 268 12.16 29.08 -10.41
CA ALA A 268 11.49 28.58 -9.22
C ALA A 268 9.96 28.76 -9.31
N TYR A 269 9.51 29.98 -9.57
CA TYR A 269 8.08 30.27 -9.69
C TYR A 269 7.44 29.53 -10.85
N SER A 270 8.08 29.51 -12.00
CA SER A 270 7.56 28.80 -13.18
C SER A 270 7.43 27.29 -13.01
N LEU A 271 8.14 26.70 -12.03
CA LEU A 271 8.06 25.29 -11.69
C LEU A 271 7.14 25.01 -10.47
N GLY A 272 6.48 26.04 -9.94
CA GLY A 272 5.52 25.88 -8.84
C GLY A 272 6.14 25.88 -7.45
N PHE A 273 7.35 26.39 -7.28
CA PHE A 273 7.92 26.62 -5.95
C PHE A 273 7.40 27.92 -5.39
N GLU A 274 6.81 27.89 -4.21
CA GLU A 274 6.34 29.08 -3.50
C GLU A 274 7.51 30.02 -3.11
N TYR A 275 8.67 29.43 -2.76
CA TYR A 275 9.85 30.18 -2.35
C TYR A 275 11.09 29.75 -3.16
N PRO A 276 11.80 30.68 -3.84
CA PRO A 276 13.00 30.37 -4.62
C PRO A 276 14.12 29.70 -3.84
N GLN A 277 14.18 29.93 -2.52
CA GLN A 277 15.15 29.27 -1.64
C GLN A 277 14.90 27.76 -1.50
N HIS A 278 13.64 27.30 -1.54
CA HIS A 278 13.32 25.88 -1.53
C HIS A 278 13.73 25.20 -2.83
N PHE A 279 13.52 25.89 -3.95
CA PHE A 279 14.03 25.45 -5.25
C PHE A 279 15.55 25.31 -5.22
N SER A 280 16.27 26.37 -4.82
CA SER A 280 17.74 26.40 -4.80
C SER A 280 18.32 25.27 -3.93
N ARG A 281 17.73 25.00 -2.76
CA ARG A 281 18.13 23.88 -1.90
C ARG A 281 17.88 22.53 -2.57
N SER A 282 16.71 22.35 -3.20
CA SER A 282 16.35 21.13 -3.90
C SER A 282 17.26 20.89 -5.09
N PHE A 283 17.52 21.94 -5.88
CA PHE A 283 18.41 21.89 -7.02
C PHE A 283 19.84 21.51 -6.62
N LYS A 284 20.40 22.19 -5.58
CA LYS A 284 21.73 21.87 -5.07
C LYS A 284 21.83 20.45 -4.52
N LYS A 285 20.79 19.98 -3.82
CA LYS A 285 20.75 18.61 -3.27
C LYS A 285 20.78 17.54 -4.38
N MET A 286 20.15 17.84 -5.53
CA MET A 286 20.04 16.89 -6.65
C MET A 286 21.21 16.98 -7.63
N THR A 287 21.82 18.15 -7.78
CA THR A 287 22.86 18.40 -8.81
C THR A 287 24.27 18.60 -8.24
N GLY A 288 24.37 18.86 -6.94
CA GLY A 288 25.61 19.27 -6.29
C GLY A 288 25.96 20.76 -6.44
N LEU A 289 25.25 21.50 -7.31
CA LEU A 289 25.50 22.92 -7.62
C LEU A 289 24.26 23.76 -7.32
N THR A 290 24.44 25.01 -6.94
CA THR A 290 23.34 25.98 -6.94
C THR A 290 22.90 26.29 -8.37
N PRO A 291 21.68 26.82 -8.59
CA PRO A 291 21.24 27.23 -9.93
C PRO A 291 22.20 28.20 -10.61
N SER A 292 22.76 29.17 -9.87
CA SER A 292 23.73 30.15 -10.40
C SER A 292 25.06 29.48 -10.79
N GLU A 293 25.63 28.66 -9.89
CA GLU A 293 26.84 27.89 -10.19
C GLU A 293 26.68 26.98 -11.41
N TYR A 294 25.47 26.42 -11.58
CA TYR A 294 25.13 25.58 -12.74
C TYR A 294 25.15 26.39 -14.05
N CYS A 295 24.59 27.61 -14.06
CA CYS A 295 24.62 28.52 -15.20
C CYS A 295 26.05 28.95 -15.54
N ASP A 296 26.85 29.39 -14.55
CA ASP A 296 28.21 29.87 -14.72
C ASP A 296 29.12 28.78 -15.29
N ARG A 297 28.96 27.55 -14.83
CA ARG A 297 29.74 26.40 -15.36
C ARG A 297 29.39 26.12 -16.82
N ARG A 298 28.11 26.15 -17.20
CA ARG A 298 27.68 25.93 -18.59
C ARG A 298 28.10 27.03 -19.55
N LEU A 299 28.26 28.25 -19.05
CA LEU A 299 28.77 29.38 -19.85
C LEU A 299 30.31 29.25 -20.13
N LYS A 300 31.03 28.58 -19.21
CA LYS A 300 32.47 28.32 -19.37
C LYS A 300 32.77 27.12 -20.27
N ASP A 301 31.83 26.20 -20.43
CA ASP A 301 31.94 24.99 -21.24
C ASP A 301 31.47 25.22 -22.72
N ARG A 302 31.02 26.45 -23.07
CA ARG A 302 30.71 26.91 -24.42
C ARG A 302 31.85 27.76 -25.00
#